data_47d014554e5209d481f5d7829745ac9c
#
_entry.id   47d014554e5209d481f5d7829745ac9c
#
_cell.length_a   1.000
_cell.length_b   1.000
_cell.length_c   1.000
_cell.angle_alpha   90.00
_cell.angle_beta   90.00
_cell.angle_gamma   90.00
#
_symmetry.space_group_name_H-M   'P 1'
#
loop_
_entity.id
_entity.type
_entity.pdbx_description
1 polymer ?
#
loop_
_entity_poly.entity_id
_entity_poly.type
_entity_poly.pdbx_seq_one_letter_code
_entity_poly.pdbx_strand_id
1 'polypeptide(L)'
;MNGSHPKSFFLPRLLASGLVAITLSACSSIVSNHGNTLDAVKLSRIEPGKSRMIEVEALFGRPSVAGAFDSGKVYYIAQVMEEAPGGKKTPISRTIVTFTYNDNGIVTALDITDEETGRNVFHIDEKTPTPGDTYGILDQIFSNVSRPPASAQ
;
A
#
# COMPACT_ATOMS: atom_id res chain seq x y z
N MET A 1 71.25 -13.67 32.59
CA MET A 1 70.36 -12.48 32.37
C MET A 1 69.32 -12.87 31.33
N ASN A 2 68.13 -13.23 31.79
CA ASN A 2 67.04 -13.71 30.96
C ASN A 2 66.06 -12.52 30.69
N GLY A 3 66.02 -12.00 29.49
CA GLY A 3 65.10 -10.99 29.07
C GLY A 3 63.80 -11.62 28.54
N SER A 4 62.76 -11.64 29.34
CA SER A 4 61.42 -12.07 28.93
C SER A 4 60.72 -10.91 28.22
N HIS A 5 60.57 -11.04 26.89
CA HIS A 5 59.74 -10.11 26.09
C HIS A 5 58.23 -10.38 26.38
N PRO A 6 57.42 -9.39 26.72
CA PRO A 6 55.97 -9.55 26.84
C PRO A 6 55.39 -9.72 25.42
N LYS A 7 54.83 -10.90 25.15
CA LYS A 7 54.12 -11.18 23.89
C LYS A 7 52.87 -10.31 23.84
N SER A 8 52.78 -9.44 22.86
CA SER A 8 51.66 -8.51 22.63
C SER A 8 50.39 -9.25 22.25
N PHE A 9 49.59 -9.63 23.24
CA PHE A 9 48.23 -10.16 23.09
C PHE A 9 47.17 -9.12 22.72
N PHE A 10 47.58 -7.86 22.54
CA PHE A 10 46.64 -6.75 22.23
C PHE A 10 46.23 -6.68 20.75
N LEU A 11 47.12 -7.08 19.83
CA LEU A 11 46.86 -6.95 18.38
C LEU A 11 45.66 -7.80 17.89
N PRO A 12 45.54 -9.10 18.25
CA PRO A 12 44.42 -9.90 17.76
C PRO A 12 43.05 -9.48 18.33
N ARG A 13 43.03 -8.90 19.56
CA ARG A 13 41.79 -8.36 20.15
C ARG A 13 41.27 -7.10 19.45
N LEU A 14 42.14 -6.21 19.02
CA LEU A 14 41.79 -5.00 18.27
C LEU A 14 41.27 -5.36 16.87
N LEU A 15 41.85 -6.33 16.20
CA LEU A 15 41.39 -6.78 14.89
C LEU A 15 40.02 -7.49 14.97
N ALA A 16 39.80 -8.29 16.01
CA ALA A 16 38.50 -8.95 16.22
C ALA A 16 37.40 -7.94 16.54
N SER A 17 37.66 -6.90 17.35
CA SER A 17 36.69 -5.83 17.63
C SER A 17 36.36 -5.01 16.38
N GLY A 18 37.32 -4.72 15.51
CA GLY A 18 37.10 -4.01 14.26
C GLY A 18 36.23 -4.79 13.27
N LEU A 19 36.44 -6.09 13.18
CA LEU A 19 35.66 -6.97 12.29
C LEU A 19 34.19 -7.06 12.71
N VAL A 20 33.92 -7.16 14.01
CA VAL A 20 32.54 -7.18 14.56
C VAL A 20 31.82 -5.85 14.32
N ALA A 21 32.49 -4.72 14.45
CA ALA A 21 31.90 -3.39 14.19
C ALA A 21 31.47 -3.20 12.72
N ILE A 22 32.21 -3.74 11.77
CA ILE A 22 31.91 -3.64 10.33
C ILE A 22 30.65 -4.48 9.96
N THR A 23 30.43 -5.61 10.61
CA THR A 23 29.29 -6.48 10.31
C THR A 23 27.94 -5.91 10.82
N LEU A 24 27.95 -5.02 11.83
CA LEU A 24 26.72 -4.44 12.38
C LEU A 24 26.18 -3.27 11.53
N SER A 25 26.98 -2.69 10.63
CA SER A 25 26.57 -1.54 9.80
C SER A 25 25.79 -1.92 8.52
N ALA A 26 25.56 -3.20 8.26
CA ALA A 26 24.94 -3.69 7.02
C ALA A 26 23.39 -3.66 7.04
N CYS A 27 22.75 -3.27 8.14
CA CYS A 27 21.29 -3.23 8.26
C CYS A 27 20.78 -1.84 7.83
N SER A 28 20.56 -1.61 6.54
CA SER A 28 19.88 -0.42 6.03
C SER A 28 18.44 -0.74 5.64
N SER A 29 17.54 0.24 5.80
CA SER A 29 16.19 0.15 5.27
C SER A 29 16.19 0.23 3.73
N ILE A 30 15.21 -0.42 3.11
CA ILE A 30 15.00 -0.40 1.66
C ILE A 30 13.80 0.46 1.37
N VAL A 31 13.97 1.48 0.52
CA VAL A 31 12.89 2.33 0.04
C VAL A 31 12.44 1.84 -1.34
N SER A 32 11.14 1.63 -1.51
CA SER A 32 10.53 1.18 -2.76
C SER A 32 9.34 2.04 -3.15
N ASN A 33 9.22 2.32 -4.46
CA ASN A 33 8.11 3.07 -5.02
C ASN A 33 7.06 2.10 -5.58
N HIS A 34 5.80 2.34 -5.26
CA HIS A 34 4.65 1.57 -5.72
C HIS A 34 3.62 2.48 -6.40
N GLY A 35 2.93 1.95 -7.41
CA GLY A 35 1.90 2.68 -8.16
C GLY A 35 2.48 3.49 -9.32
N ASN A 36 1.80 4.59 -9.66
CA ASN A 36 2.18 5.44 -10.79
C ASN A 36 3.37 6.35 -10.44
N THR A 37 4.23 6.61 -11.42
CA THR A 37 5.29 7.61 -11.26
C THR A 37 4.72 8.99 -11.53
N LEU A 38 4.44 9.76 -10.47
CA LEU A 38 3.91 11.12 -10.54
C LEU A 38 5.06 12.12 -10.52
N ASP A 39 5.43 12.60 -11.71
CA ASP A 39 6.47 13.59 -11.90
C ASP A 39 5.85 14.99 -11.96
N ALA A 40 6.30 15.90 -11.09
CA ALA A 40 5.80 17.27 -11.02
C ALA A 40 5.97 18.03 -12.34
N VAL A 41 7.06 17.77 -13.10
CA VAL A 41 7.30 18.38 -14.41
C VAL A 41 6.28 17.88 -15.44
N LYS A 42 5.89 16.61 -15.38
CA LYS A 42 4.84 16.08 -16.26
C LYS A 42 3.47 16.60 -15.86
N LEU A 43 3.20 16.72 -14.55
CA LEU A 43 1.92 17.29 -14.06
C LEU A 43 1.74 18.74 -14.48
N SER A 44 2.78 19.56 -14.49
CA SER A 44 2.71 20.95 -14.92
C SER A 44 2.41 21.15 -16.43
N ARG A 45 2.52 20.08 -17.23
CA ARG A 45 2.15 20.10 -18.66
C ARG A 45 0.66 19.92 -18.91
N ILE A 46 -0.06 19.44 -17.89
CA ILE A 46 -1.50 19.22 -18.02
C ILE A 46 -2.22 20.51 -17.68
N GLU A 47 -2.87 21.10 -18.69
CA GLU A 47 -3.65 22.33 -18.55
C GLU A 47 -5.15 21.98 -18.50
N PRO A 48 -5.83 22.19 -17.36
CA PRO A 48 -7.28 22.05 -17.28
C PRO A 48 -7.98 22.92 -18.32
N GLY A 49 -8.97 22.36 -18.98
CA GLY A 49 -9.70 23.01 -20.10
C GLY A 49 -9.08 22.81 -21.48
N LYS A 50 -7.83 22.31 -21.58
CA LYS A 50 -7.15 22.11 -22.87
C LYS A 50 -6.68 20.66 -23.05
N SER A 51 -5.98 20.11 -22.05
CA SER A 51 -5.41 18.77 -22.15
C SER A 51 -6.50 17.70 -22.17
N ARG A 52 -6.24 16.64 -22.95
CA ARG A 52 -7.15 15.52 -23.10
C ARG A 52 -6.71 14.35 -22.21
N MET A 53 -7.65 13.51 -21.79
CA MET A 53 -7.37 12.35 -20.96
C MET A 53 -6.37 11.37 -21.59
N ILE A 54 -6.36 11.26 -22.93
CA ILE A 54 -5.41 10.44 -23.66
C ILE A 54 -3.96 10.95 -23.51
N GLU A 55 -3.75 12.25 -23.33
CA GLU A 55 -2.44 12.84 -23.08
C GLU A 55 -1.98 12.52 -21.65
N VAL A 56 -2.90 12.53 -20.68
CA VAL A 56 -2.63 12.12 -19.32
C VAL A 56 -2.18 10.65 -19.28
N GLU A 57 -2.89 9.77 -19.98
CA GLU A 57 -2.52 8.36 -20.08
C GLU A 57 -1.18 8.14 -20.80
N ALA A 58 -0.88 8.94 -21.80
CA ALA A 58 0.41 8.87 -22.48
C ALA A 58 1.59 9.29 -21.59
N LEU A 59 1.38 10.22 -20.63
CA LEU A 59 2.41 10.73 -19.72
C LEU A 59 2.60 9.87 -18.46
N PHE A 60 1.49 9.36 -17.91
CA PHE A 60 1.48 8.67 -16.60
C PHE A 60 1.14 7.17 -16.71
N GLY A 61 0.76 6.71 -17.90
CA GLY A 61 0.26 5.35 -18.09
C GLY A 61 -1.21 5.22 -17.68
N ARG A 62 -1.65 3.98 -17.48
CA ARG A 62 -3.03 3.71 -17.06
C ARG A 62 -3.29 4.20 -15.64
N PRO A 63 -4.49 4.73 -15.35
CA PRO A 63 -4.84 5.14 -13.99
C PRO A 63 -4.88 3.96 -13.04
N SER A 64 -4.58 4.20 -11.76
CA SER A 64 -4.67 3.20 -10.70
C SER A 64 -6.12 2.77 -10.47
N VAL A 65 -7.06 3.73 -10.53
CA VAL A 65 -8.49 3.50 -10.33
C VAL A 65 -9.28 4.45 -11.24
N ALA A 66 -10.33 3.95 -11.86
CA ALA A 66 -11.36 4.76 -12.50
C ALA A 66 -12.51 4.99 -11.51
N GLY A 67 -13.08 6.19 -11.54
CA GLY A 67 -14.22 6.51 -10.70
C GLY A 67 -15.45 5.67 -11.08
N ALA A 68 -16.28 5.36 -10.10
CA ALA A 68 -17.49 4.58 -10.31
C ALA A 68 -18.61 5.44 -10.94
N PHE A 69 -19.56 4.77 -11.57
CA PHE A 69 -20.79 5.38 -12.10
C PHE A 69 -20.54 6.54 -13.09
N ASP A 70 -19.61 6.37 -14.02
CA ASP A 70 -19.25 7.35 -15.04
C ASP A 70 -19.01 8.76 -14.47
N SER A 71 -18.37 8.80 -13.29
CA SER A 71 -18.12 10.05 -12.55
C SER A 71 -17.19 11.03 -13.27
N GLY A 72 -16.63 10.66 -14.42
CA GLY A 72 -15.64 11.46 -15.16
C GLY A 72 -14.35 11.68 -14.35
N LYS A 73 -14.02 10.79 -13.44
CA LYS A 73 -12.82 10.90 -12.59
C LYS A 73 -11.90 9.70 -12.74
N VAL A 74 -10.61 9.94 -12.71
CA VAL A 74 -9.58 8.91 -12.60
C VAL A 74 -8.56 9.30 -11.54
N TYR A 75 -8.01 8.27 -10.90
CA TYR A 75 -7.09 8.42 -9.79
C TYR A 75 -5.75 7.77 -10.13
N TYR A 76 -4.70 8.53 -9.96
CA TYR A 76 -3.31 8.08 -10.04
C TYR A 76 -2.73 8.08 -8.63
N ILE A 77 -2.27 6.93 -8.17
CA ILE A 77 -1.76 6.75 -6.81
C ILE A 77 -0.28 6.43 -6.88
N ALA A 78 0.52 7.25 -6.21
CA ALA A 78 1.93 6.99 -5.95
C ALA A 78 2.13 6.76 -4.47
N GLN A 79 2.90 5.75 -4.10
CA GLN A 79 3.18 5.42 -2.72
C GLN A 79 4.66 5.05 -2.57
N VAL A 80 5.29 5.60 -1.55
CA VAL A 80 6.64 5.25 -1.14
C VAL A 80 6.56 4.39 0.11
N MET A 81 7.17 3.22 0.05
CA MET A 81 7.22 2.26 1.16
C MET A 81 8.66 2.14 1.65
N GLU A 82 8.83 2.09 2.95
CA GLU A 82 10.07 1.74 3.60
C GLU A 82 9.97 0.34 4.21
N GLU A 83 10.94 -0.50 3.91
CA GLU A 83 11.08 -1.82 4.51
C GLU A 83 12.24 -1.79 5.50
N ALA A 84 11.93 -1.88 6.77
CA ALA A 84 12.91 -1.91 7.85
C ALA A 84 13.64 -3.26 7.87
N PRO A 85 14.86 -3.33 8.43
CA PRO A 85 15.51 -4.59 8.75
C PRO A 85 14.57 -5.47 9.59
N GLY A 86 14.25 -6.67 9.08
CA GLY A 86 13.23 -7.55 9.67
C GLY A 86 11.93 -7.65 8.86
N GLY A 87 11.84 -6.96 7.71
CA GLY A 87 10.79 -7.16 6.70
C GLY A 87 9.48 -6.42 6.96
N LYS A 88 9.40 -5.54 7.98
CA LYS A 88 8.22 -4.70 8.19
C LYS A 88 8.17 -3.57 7.16
N LYS A 89 7.14 -3.58 6.31
CA LYS A 89 6.87 -2.51 5.34
C LYS A 89 5.96 -1.45 5.94
N THR A 90 6.37 -0.20 5.85
CA THR A 90 5.60 0.95 6.34
C THR A 90 5.49 1.99 5.21
N PRO A 91 4.29 2.52 4.92
CA PRO A 91 4.15 3.62 3.99
C PRO A 91 4.75 4.89 4.63
N ILE A 92 5.62 5.57 3.89
CA ILE A 92 6.24 6.84 4.34
C ILE A 92 5.70 8.04 3.57
N SER A 93 5.09 7.82 2.40
CA SER A 93 4.45 8.87 1.63
C SER A 93 3.43 8.26 0.69
N ARG A 94 2.31 8.96 0.50
CA ARG A 94 1.29 8.64 -0.49
C ARG A 94 0.78 9.93 -1.11
N THR A 95 0.77 9.97 -2.44
CA THR A 95 0.21 11.07 -3.22
C THR A 95 -0.86 10.53 -4.15
N ILE A 96 -2.02 11.15 -4.15
CA ILE A 96 -3.15 10.82 -5.03
C ILE A 96 -3.38 12.03 -5.92
N VAL A 97 -3.29 11.83 -7.24
CA VAL A 97 -3.66 12.83 -8.22
C VAL A 97 -4.98 12.42 -8.86
N THR A 98 -5.97 13.28 -8.74
CA THR A 98 -7.30 13.10 -9.30
C THR A 98 -7.45 13.99 -10.54
N PHE A 99 -7.72 13.38 -11.69
CA PHE A 99 -8.13 14.09 -12.89
C PHE A 99 -9.63 13.94 -13.05
N THR A 100 -10.31 15.08 -13.23
CA THR A 100 -11.73 15.12 -13.63
C THR A 100 -11.78 15.49 -15.10
N TYR A 101 -12.58 14.80 -15.89
CA TYR A 101 -12.75 15.05 -17.33
C TYR A 101 -14.23 15.04 -17.71
N ASN A 102 -14.55 15.71 -18.80
CA ASN A 102 -15.89 15.77 -19.35
C ASN A 102 -16.12 14.65 -20.40
N ASP A 103 -17.34 14.57 -20.94
CA ASP A 103 -17.76 13.58 -21.94
C ASP A 103 -16.92 13.63 -23.25
N ASN A 104 -16.29 14.77 -23.53
CA ASN A 104 -15.38 14.93 -24.67
C ASN A 104 -13.94 14.45 -24.35
N GLY A 105 -13.70 13.96 -23.15
CA GLY A 105 -12.38 13.53 -22.67
C GLY A 105 -11.43 14.67 -22.37
N ILE A 106 -11.92 15.91 -22.16
CA ILE A 106 -11.09 17.07 -21.80
C ILE A 106 -10.98 17.12 -20.27
N VAL A 107 -9.77 17.24 -19.76
CA VAL A 107 -9.50 17.42 -18.33
C VAL A 107 -10.06 18.75 -17.86
N THR A 108 -10.99 18.75 -16.93
CA THR A 108 -11.64 19.94 -16.37
C THR A 108 -11.03 20.38 -15.04
N ALA A 109 -10.51 19.44 -14.26
CA ALA A 109 -9.86 19.73 -12.99
C ALA A 109 -8.73 18.73 -12.71
N LEU A 110 -7.74 19.21 -11.97
CA LEU A 110 -6.63 18.43 -11.43
C LEU A 110 -6.55 18.76 -9.94
N ASP A 111 -6.61 17.73 -9.10
CA ASP A 111 -6.50 17.83 -7.64
C ASP A 111 -5.41 16.90 -7.13
N ILE A 112 -4.59 17.39 -6.19
CA ILE A 112 -3.49 16.64 -5.60
C ILE A 112 -3.76 16.52 -4.10
N THR A 113 -3.84 15.31 -3.64
CA THR A 113 -4.07 14.97 -2.23
C THR A 113 -2.89 14.18 -1.70
N ASP A 114 -2.22 14.72 -0.70
CA ASP A 114 -1.12 14.06 0.00
C ASP A 114 -1.61 13.33 1.26
N GLU A 115 -0.73 12.51 1.84
CA GLU A 115 -1.05 11.71 3.03
C GLU A 115 -1.46 12.56 4.24
N GLU A 116 -0.96 13.80 4.34
CA GLU A 116 -1.30 14.74 5.43
C GLU A 116 -2.78 15.14 5.41
N THR A 117 -3.43 15.09 4.24
CA THR A 117 -4.87 15.32 4.09
C THR A 117 -5.70 14.05 4.28
N GLY A 118 -5.04 12.92 4.45
CA GLY A 118 -5.65 11.62 4.67
C GLY A 118 -6.39 11.55 6.01
N ARG A 119 -7.58 10.94 6.00
CA ARG A 119 -8.32 10.67 7.23
C ARG A 119 -8.02 9.27 7.74
N ASN A 120 -7.61 9.15 9.01
CA ASN A 120 -7.48 7.87 9.66
C ASN A 120 -8.86 7.22 9.79
N VAL A 121 -9.03 6.05 9.18
CA VAL A 121 -10.23 5.23 9.32
C VAL A 121 -9.95 4.23 10.42
N PHE A 122 -10.66 4.35 11.54
CA PHE A 122 -10.63 3.38 12.62
C PHE A 122 -11.58 2.24 12.29
N HIS A 123 -11.14 1.02 12.56
CA HIS A 123 -12.03 -0.14 12.49
C HIS A 123 -13.03 -0.04 13.65
N ILE A 124 -14.31 0.02 13.30
CA ILE A 124 -15.39 0.00 14.29
C ILE A 124 -15.78 -1.47 14.46
N ASP A 125 -15.56 -2.03 15.65
CA ASP A 125 -15.93 -3.41 15.99
C ASP A 125 -17.47 -3.58 16.22
N GLU A 126 -18.25 -2.66 15.68
CA GLU A 126 -19.70 -2.72 15.78
C GLU A 126 -20.25 -3.79 14.83
N LYS A 127 -20.75 -4.87 15.43
CA LYS A 127 -21.43 -5.93 14.68
C LYS A 127 -22.82 -5.44 14.32
N THR A 128 -23.10 -5.29 13.04
CA THR A 128 -24.46 -5.07 12.55
C THR A 128 -25.28 -6.31 12.89
N PRO A 129 -26.33 -6.20 13.72
CA PRO A 129 -27.22 -7.32 13.96
C PRO A 129 -27.93 -7.65 12.65
N THR A 130 -27.53 -8.71 12.02
CA THR A 130 -28.29 -9.28 10.91
C THR A 130 -29.48 -10.01 11.51
N PRO A 131 -30.73 -9.61 11.22
CA PRO A 131 -31.89 -10.42 11.60
C PRO A 131 -31.89 -11.66 10.70
N GLY A 132 -31.11 -12.65 11.12
CA GLY A 132 -31.15 -13.99 10.57
C GLY A 132 -31.85 -14.87 11.57
N ASP A 133 -32.75 -15.73 11.12
CA ASP A 133 -33.35 -16.74 11.97
C ASP A 133 -32.24 -17.55 12.63
N THR A 134 -32.13 -17.45 13.94
CA THR A 134 -31.25 -18.28 14.75
C THR A 134 -31.83 -19.72 14.79
N TYR A 135 -31.66 -20.42 13.71
CA TYR A 135 -31.90 -21.88 13.73
C TYR A 135 -30.87 -22.50 14.66
N GLY A 136 -31.31 -22.99 15.81
CA GLY A 136 -30.49 -23.78 16.70
C GLY A 136 -29.93 -25.01 15.95
N ILE A 137 -28.75 -25.46 16.33
CA ILE A 137 -28.14 -26.67 15.73
C ILE A 137 -29.14 -27.86 15.81
N LEU A 138 -29.93 -27.91 16.84
CA LEU A 138 -30.99 -28.92 17.02
C LEU A 138 -32.13 -28.78 16.00
N ASP A 139 -32.56 -27.57 15.69
CA ASP A 139 -33.61 -27.31 14.68
C ASP A 139 -33.13 -27.71 13.28
N GLN A 140 -31.84 -27.51 12.98
CA GLN A 140 -31.24 -27.91 11.71
C GLN A 140 -31.16 -29.43 11.54
N ILE A 141 -30.94 -30.17 12.63
CA ILE A 141 -30.91 -31.63 12.64
C ILE A 141 -32.33 -32.19 12.49
N PHE A 142 -33.29 -31.66 13.23
CA PHE A 142 -34.68 -32.15 13.24
C PHE A 142 -35.46 -31.74 11.97
N SER A 143 -35.20 -30.57 11.37
CA SER A 143 -35.83 -30.16 10.12
C SER A 143 -35.45 -31.05 8.95
N ASN A 144 -34.27 -31.65 8.97
CA ASN A 144 -33.83 -32.55 7.93
C ASN A 144 -34.40 -33.98 8.04
N VAL A 145 -34.83 -34.38 9.24
CA VAL A 145 -35.43 -35.70 9.49
C VAL A 145 -36.94 -35.70 9.16
N SER A 146 -37.61 -34.54 9.24
CA SER A 146 -39.06 -34.40 9.01
C SER A 146 -39.45 -34.10 7.56
N ARG A 147 -38.52 -34.19 6.61
CA ARG A 147 -38.83 -33.96 5.20
C ARG A 147 -39.42 -35.23 4.58
N PRO A 148 -40.73 -35.26 4.24
CA PRO A 148 -41.28 -36.40 3.54
C PRO A 148 -40.59 -36.56 2.16
N PRO A 149 -40.40 -37.80 1.66
CA PRO A 149 -39.82 -38.01 0.35
C PRO A 149 -40.68 -37.31 -0.69
N ALA A 150 -40.05 -36.50 -1.55
CA ALA A 150 -40.76 -35.90 -2.68
C ALA A 150 -41.35 -37.05 -3.55
N SER A 151 -42.66 -37.12 -3.59
CA SER A 151 -43.39 -38.03 -4.48
C SER A 151 -43.06 -37.65 -5.90
N ALA A 152 -42.39 -38.57 -6.62
CA ALA A 152 -42.20 -38.50 -8.06
C ALA A 152 -43.57 -38.44 -8.75
N GLN A 153 -43.84 -37.37 -9.48
CA GLN A 153 -44.83 -37.30 -10.56
C GLN A 153 -44.09 -37.14 -11.89
#